data_42cd85829c74f257afe6d59d9ce0c616
#
_entry.id   42cd85829c74f257afe6d59d9ce0c616
#
_cell.length_a   1.000
_cell.length_b   1.000
_cell.length_c   1.000
_cell.angle_alpha   90.00
_cell.angle_beta   90.00
_cell.angle_gamma   90.00
#
_symmetry.space_group_name_H-M   'P 1'
#
loop_
_entity.id
_entity.type
_entity.pdbx_description
1 polymer ?
#
loop_
_entity_poly.entity_id
_entity_poly.type
_entity_poly.pdbx_seq_one_letter_code
_entity_poly.pdbx_strand_id
1 'polypeptide(L)'
;GHYGEVEPIYGPDGAVHVIYAKDPDGMGVGDVVNSYYRRSATNGASWDPEVQLNDVGTNDQFFATLSVGATNTVSTSWYDRRLDGPNLRVHYFGRTSFNGGVTWGPNVQITDTDSPIVLDPNLATCYHGDYDTQTQTASAAVIVWSDDRGTEGGGNNPDVWTDTIPLSTDFLVLPTPAA
;
A
#
# COMPACT_ATOMS: atom_id res chain seq x y z
N GLY A 1 -13.56 11.96 -3.44
CA GLY A 1 -13.30 10.78 -2.62
C GLY A 1 -12.13 11.02 -1.68
N HIS A 2 -12.11 10.34 -0.56
CA HIS A 2 -10.99 10.39 0.39
C HIS A 2 -10.05 9.24 0.00
N TYR A 3 -8.81 9.55 -0.34
CA TYR A 3 -7.86 8.55 -0.87
C TYR A 3 -6.77 8.17 0.15
N GLY A 4 -6.99 8.44 1.43
CA GLY A 4 -6.07 8.17 2.52
C GLY A 4 -5.28 9.38 2.98
N GLU A 5 -4.55 9.21 4.05
CA GLU A 5 -3.74 10.25 4.67
C GLU A 5 -2.30 10.20 4.15
N VAL A 6 -1.57 11.29 4.36
CA VAL A 6 -0.13 11.35 4.14
C VAL A 6 0.56 10.89 5.41
N GLU A 7 1.30 9.79 5.36
CA GLU A 7 2.04 9.27 6.50
C GLU A 7 3.53 9.59 6.40
N PRO A 8 4.09 10.42 7.28
CA PRO A 8 5.53 10.61 7.41
C PRO A 8 6.12 9.67 8.49
N ILE A 9 7.23 9.03 8.16
CA ILE A 9 8.01 8.23 9.12
C ILE A 9 9.50 8.59 9.02
N TYR A 10 10.19 8.64 10.15
CA TYR A 10 11.64 8.74 10.20
C TYR A 10 12.29 7.36 10.09
N GLY A 11 13.25 7.25 9.19
CA GLY A 11 14.15 6.11 9.13
C GLY A 11 15.29 6.21 10.15
N PRO A 12 15.98 5.10 10.46
CA PRO A 12 17.12 5.07 11.37
C PRO A 12 18.34 5.88 10.87
N ASP A 13 18.40 6.17 9.58
CA ASP A 13 19.38 7.06 8.94
C ASP A 13 19.02 8.55 9.07
N GLY A 14 17.91 8.88 9.73
CA GLY A 14 17.39 10.24 9.88
C GLY A 14 16.64 10.77 8.66
N ALA A 15 16.45 9.96 7.62
CA ALA A 15 15.64 10.35 6.48
C ALA A 15 14.15 10.36 6.84
N VAL A 16 13.39 11.27 6.23
CA VAL A 16 11.93 11.30 6.28
C VAL A 16 11.40 10.56 5.07
N HIS A 17 10.52 9.61 5.30
CA HIS A 17 9.81 8.84 4.28
C HIS A 17 8.35 9.24 4.30
N VAL A 18 7.76 9.46 3.13
CA VAL A 18 6.36 9.89 2.99
C VAL A 18 5.68 9.04 1.93
N ILE A 19 4.48 8.55 2.25
CA ILE A 19 3.61 7.86 1.31
C ILE A 19 2.28 8.61 1.17
N TYR A 20 1.70 8.60 -0.01
CA TYR A 20 0.44 9.27 -0.30
C TYR A 20 -0.19 8.74 -1.59
N ALA A 21 -1.49 8.93 -1.72
CA ALA A 21 -2.19 8.69 -2.97
C ALA A 21 -2.39 10.01 -3.74
N LYS A 22 -2.30 9.95 -5.06
CA LYS A 22 -2.47 11.11 -5.93
C LYS A 22 -3.17 10.69 -7.23
N ASP A 23 -4.09 11.53 -7.65
CA ASP A 23 -4.68 11.51 -8.97
C ASP A 23 -3.77 12.35 -9.90
N PRO A 24 -3.05 11.73 -10.86
CA PRO A 24 -2.04 12.42 -11.65
C PRO A 24 -2.60 13.34 -12.73
N ASP A 25 -3.83 13.14 -13.19
CA ASP A 25 -4.48 13.91 -14.26
C ASP A 25 -5.54 14.89 -13.74
N GLY A 26 -5.85 14.86 -12.46
CA GLY A 26 -6.73 15.79 -11.77
C GLY A 26 -8.18 15.30 -11.69
N MET A 27 -8.88 15.85 -10.71
CA MET A 27 -10.22 15.42 -10.35
C MET A 27 -11.21 15.49 -11.53
N GLY A 28 -11.85 14.35 -11.81
CA GLY A 28 -12.89 14.23 -12.85
C GLY A 28 -12.34 13.94 -14.25
N VAL A 29 -11.05 13.65 -14.39
CA VAL A 29 -10.41 13.27 -15.66
C VAL A 29 -9.71 11.92 -15.45
N GLY A 30 -10.13 10.86 -16.14
CA GLY A 30 -9.53 9.54 -16.05
C GLY A 30 -9.78 8.80 -14.73
N ASP A 31 -9.91 9.51 -13.63
CA ASP A 31 -10.19 9.03 -12.26
C ASP A 31 -9.36 7.82 -11.82
N VAL A 32 -8.07 7.80 -12.17
CA VAL A 32 -7.13 6.78 -11.72
C VAL A 32 -6.21 7.36 -10.66
N VAL A 33 -6.38 6.86 -9.44
CA VAL A 33 -5.52 7.22 -8.30
C VAL A 33 -4.37 6.23 -8.21
N ASN A 34 -3.16 6.74 -7.97
CA ASN A 34 -1.96 5.94 -7.79
C ASN A 34 -1.29 6.23 -6.44
N SER A 35 -0.58 5.24 -5.91
CA SER A 35 0.21 5.36 -4.69
C SER A 35 1.63 5.81 -4.98
N TYR A 36 2.10 6.82 -4.26
CA TYR A 36 3.41 7.45 -4.45
C TYR A 36 4.21 7.51 -3.16
N TYR A 37 5.51 7.58 -3.33
CA TYR A 37 6.49 7.69 -2.25
C TYR A 37 7.49 8.80 -2.55
N ARG A 38 7.94 9.48 -1.48
CA ARG A 38 9.09 10.39 -1.51
C ARG A 38 9.95 10.22 -0.27
N ARG A 39 11.22 10.55 -0.43
CA ARG A 39 12.21 10.55 0.65
C ARG A 39 12.89 11.90 0.76
N SER A 40 13.19 12.32 1.97
CA SER A 40 14.04 13.47 2.25
C SER A 40 15.19 13.08 3.17
N ALA A 41 16.42 13.24 2.72
CA ALA A 41 17.62 13.10 3.53
C ALA A 41 17.99 14.40 4.28
N THR A 42 17.19 15.46 4.13
CA THR A 42 17.48 16.82 4.63
C THR A 42 16.38 17.31 5.58
N ASN A 43 15.72 16.38 6.25
CA ASN A 43 14.64 16.68 7.22
C ASN A 43 13.52 17.56 6.60
N GLY A 44 13.11 17.25 5.36
CA GLY A 44 12.05 17.94 4.64
C GLY A 44 12.50 19.19 3.86
N ALA A 45 13.75 19.63 3.99
CA ALA A 45 14.24 20.81 3.27
C ALA A 45 14.36 20.59 1.75
N SER A 46 14.63 19.36 1.33
CA SER A 46 14.58 18.93 -0.07
C SER A 46 14.07 17.49 -0.15
N TRP A 47 13.52 17.12 -1.30
CA TRP A 47 12.91 15.81 -1.51
C TRP A 47 13.48 15.16 -2.77
N ASP A 48 13.74 13.86 -2.67
CA ASP A 48 14.10 13.05 -3.82
C ASP A 48 12.94 13.03 -4.84
N PRO A 49 13.18 12.66 -6.10
CA PRO A 49 12.13 12.50 -7.10
C PRO A 49 11.01 11.57 -6.59
N GLU A 50 9.78 11.88 -6.98
CA GLU A 50 8.61 11.07 -6.68
C GLU A 50 8.74 9.68 -7.32
N VAL A 51 8.37 8.65 -6.57
CA VAL A 51 8.33 7.27 -7.04
C VAL A 51 6.89 6.78 -7.00
N GLN A 52 6.36 6.37 -8.15
CA GLN A 52 5.10 5.62 -8.18
C GLN A 52 5.36 4.20 -7.68
N LEU A 53 4.60 3.77 -6.67
CA LEU A 53 4.79 2.46 -6.03
C LEU A 53 4.13 1.34 -6.81
N ASN A 54 2.90 1.54 -7.24
CA ASN A 54 2.21 0.58 -8.11
C ASN A 54 2.85 0.57 -9.50
N ASP A 55 3.11 -0.62 -10.03
CA ASP A 55 3.72 -0.85 -11.34
C ASP A 55 2.70 -0.91 -12.50
N VAL A 56 1.41 -0.84 -12.17
CA VAL A 56 0.29 -0.81 -13.12
C VAL A 56 -0.54 0.44 -12.85
N GLY A 57 -0.75 1.25 -13.84
CA GLY A 57 -1.58 2.47 -13.78
C GLY A 57 -3.03 2.22 -14.23
N THR A 58 -3.56 1.01 -14.01
CA THR A 58 -4.96 0.66 -14.33
C THR A 58 -5.76 0.61 -13.04
N ASN A 59 -6.92 1.26 -13.01
CA ASN A 59 -7.80 1.34 -11.85
C ASN A 59 -7.14 2.05 -10.66
N ASP A 60 -7.79 2.08 -9.50
CA ASP A 60 -7.36 2.86 -8.35
C ASP A 60 -6.39 2.11 -7.43
N GLN A 61 -5.38 2.84 -6.92
CA GLN A 61 -4.50 2.40 -5.83
C GLN A 61 -4.47 3.48 -4.75
N PHE A 62 -4.93 3.16 -3.53
CA PHE A 62 -5.19 4.15 -2.48
C PHE A 62 -4.98 3.59 -1.06
N PHE A 63 -5.11 4.42 -0.04
CA PHE A 63 -4.90 4.11 1.38
C PHE A 63 -3.56 3.41 1.61
N ALA A 64 -2.51 4.04 1.09
CA ALA A 64 -1.17 3.49 1.22
C ALA A 64 -0.59 3.74 2.61
N THR A 65 0.07 2.74 3.17
CA THR A 65 0.80 2.82 4.45
C THR A 65 2.24 2.35 4.30
N LEU A 66 3.11 2.75 5.22
CA LEU A 66 4.52 2.39 5.19
C LEU A 66 5.08 2.06 6.57
N SER A 67 6.15 1.28 6.59
CA SER A 67 7.01 1.10 7.76
C SER A 67 8.48 1.16 7.37
N VAL A 68 9.34 1.60 8.29
CA VAL A 68 10.79 1.64 8.10
C VAL A 68 11.46 0.85 9.22
N GLY A 69 12.23 -0.15 8.86
CA GLY A 69 12.94 -1.00 9.81
C GLY A 69 14.33 -0.50 10.19
N ALA A 70 14.91 -1.14 11.21
CA ALA A 70 16.21 -0.78 11.77
C ALA A 70 17.37 -0.86 10.75
N THR A 71 17.19 -1.59 9.65
CA THR A 71 18.17 -1.73 8.56
C THR A 71 17.90 -0.81 7.37
N ASN A 72 17.08 0.23 7.53
CA ASN A 72 16.58 1.08 6.45
C ASN A 72 15.77 0.32 5.39
N THR A 73 15.22 -0.84 5.72
CA THR A 73 14.24 -1.50 4.85
C THR A 73 12.94 -0.73 4.94
N VAL A 74 12.41 -0.29 3.78
CA VAL A 74 11.11 0.38 3.68
C VAL A 74 10.13 -0.60 3.08
N SER A 75 9.06 -0.91 3.80
CA SER A 75 7.93 -1.70 3.30
C SER A 75 6.72 -0.79 3.12
N THR A 76 5.98 -1.00 2.05
CA THR A 76 4.77 -0.24 1.74
C THR A 76 3.66 -1.19 1.33
N SER A 77 2.41 -0.79 1.58
CA SER A 77 1.23 -1.55 1.15
C SER A 77 0.07 -0.61 0.86
N TRP A 78 -0.91 -1.06 0.06
CA TRP A 78 -2.05 -0.24 -0.38
C TRP A 78 -3.19 -1.11 -0.88
N TYR A 79 -4.41 -0.55 -0.94
CA TYR A 79 -5.52 -1.13 -1.68
C TYR A 79 -5.32 -0.96 -3.17
N ASP A 80 -5.60 -1.99 -3.93
CA ASP A 80 -5.34 -2.06 -5.36
C ASP A 80 -6.48 -2.73 -6.11
N ARG A 81 -7.01 -2.04 -7.09
CA ARG A 81 -8.13 -2.49 -7.92
C ARG A 81 -7.71 -3.01 -9.29
N ARG A 82 -6.39 -3.18 -9.53
CA ARG A 82 -5.85 -3.60 -10.84
C ARG A 82 -6.44 -4.89 -11.38
N LEU A 83 -6.90 -5.79 -10.53
CA LEU A 83 -7.47 -7.09 -10.92
C LEU A 83 -9.00 -7.05 -11.11
N ASP A 84 -9.65 -5.95 -10.79
CA ASP A 84 -11.10 -5.78 -10.92
C ASP A 84 -11.45 -4.82 -12.06
N GLY A 85 -11.89 -5.36 -13.21
CA GLY A 85 -12.25 -4.57 -14.40
C GLY A 85 -13.25 -3.43 -14.13
N PRO A 86 -14.29 -3.60 -13.30
CA PRO A 86 -15.23 -2.54 -12.90
C PRO A 86 -14.66 -1.47 -11.97
N ASN A 87 -13.46 -1.64 -11.42
CA ASN A 87 -12.84 -0.73 -10.45
C ASN A 87 -13.62 -0.58 -9.13
N LEU A 88 -14.18 -1.68 -8.62
CA LEU A 88 -15.03 -1.69 -7.42
C LEU A 88 -14.44 -2.52 -6.29
N ARG A 89 -13.79 -3.66 -6.60
CA ARG A 89 -13.23 -4.58 -5.64
C ARG A 89 -11.73 -4.35 -5.45
N VAL A 90 -11.23 -4.67 -4.28
CA VAL A 90 -9.84 -4.44 -3.89
C VAL A 90 -9.12 -5.72 -3.56
N HIS A 91 -7.86 -5.78 -3.89
CA HIS A 91 -6.82 -6.59 -3.27
C HIS A 91 -5.90 -5.70 -2.45
N TYR A 92 -5.10 -6.29 -1.58
CA TYR A 92 -4.02 -5.58 -0.91
C TYR A 92 -2.68 -5.96 -1.56
N PHE A 93 -1.92 -4.96 -1.95
CA PHE A 93 -0.60 -5.12 -2.57
C PHE A 93 0.47 -4.41 -1.74
N GLY A 94 1.70 -4.83 -1.91
CA GLY A 94 2.82 -4.19 -1.26
C GLY A 94 4.08 -4.21 -2.09
N ARG A 95 5.09 -3.45 -1.62
CA ARG A 95 6.39 -3.33 -2.25
C ARG A 95 7.45 -3.02 -1.21
N THR A 96 8.65 -3.54 -1.40
CA THR A 96 9.74 -3.35 -0.44
C THR A 96 10.98 -2.75 -1.11
N SER A 97 11.61 -1.83 -0.39
CA SER A 97 12.95 -1.33 -0.68
C SER A 97 13.91 -1.77 0.42
N PHE A 98 15.04 -2.37 0.05
CA PHE A 98 16.07 -2.80 1.00
C PHE A 98 17.21 -1.78 1.18
N ASN A 99 17.08 -0.61 0.60
CA ASN A 99 18.12 0.43 0.61
C ASN A 99 17.56 1.84 0.89
N GLY A 100 16.62 1.93 1.82
CA GLY A 100 16.08 3.22 2.28
C GLY A 100 15.20 3.94 1.27
N GLY A 101 14.50 3.22 0.39
CA GLY A 101 13.60 3.82 -0.59
C GLY A 101 14.29 4.29 -1.88
N VAL A 102 15.59 3.97 -2.07
CA VAL A 102 16.34 4.37 -3.27
C VAL A 102 15.98 3.49 -4.47
N THR A 103 15.90 2.19 -4.27
CA THR A 103 15.40 1.25 -5.27
C THR A 103 14.33 0.34 -4.68
N TRP A 104 13.46 -0.16 -5.52
CA TRP A 104 12.29 -0.92 -5.11
C TRP A 104 12.22 -2.28 -5.79
N GLY A 105 11.85 -3.29 -5.05
CA GLY A 105 11.53 -4.62 -5.55
C GLY A 105 10.22 -4.63 -6.38
N PRO A 106 9.76 -5.80 -6.83
CA PRO A 106 8.48 -5.95 -7.54
C PRO A 106 7.29 -5.68 -6.60
N ASN A 107 6.12 -5.42 -7.19
CA ASN A 107 4.87 -5.46 -6.45
C ASN A 107 4.50 -6.90 -6.09
N VAL A 108 4.01 -7.10 -4.89
CA VAL A 108 3.57 -8.40 -4.37
C VAL A 108 2.10 -8.29 -3.97
N GLN A 109 1.28 -9.21 -4.46
CA GLN A 109 -0.08 -9.37 -3.98
C GLN A 109 -0.04 -10.02 -2.60
N ILE A 110 -0.75 -9.43 -1.63
CA ILE A 110 -0.80 -9.88 -0.24
C ILE A 110 -2.04 -10.74 -0.03
N THR A 111 -3.20 -10.25 -0.47
CA THR A 111 -4.47 -10.96 -0.32
C THR A 111 -4.65 -12.04 -1.38
N ASP A 112 -5.13 -13.20 -0.99
CA ASP A 112 -5.50 -14.31 -1.87
C ASP A 112 -6.90 -14.16 -2.50
N THR A 113 -7.76 -13.35 -1.88
CA THR A 113 -9.14 -13.09 -2.30
C THR A 113 -9.38 -11.58 -2.32
N ASP A 114 -10.16 -11.12 -3.29
CA ASP A 114 -10.61 -9.74 -3.36
C ASP A 114 -11.69 -9.43 -2.30
N SER A 115 -11.84 -8.16 -1.98
CA SER A 115 -12.84 -7.64 -1.06
C SER A 115 -13.70 -6.58 -1.73
N PRO A 116 -15.02 -6.57 -1.54
CA PRO A 116 -15.83 -5.40 -1.88
C PRO A 116 -15.48 -4.25 -0.93
N ILE A 117 -15.77 -3.02 -1.33
CA ILE A 117 -15.86 -1.90 -0.40
C ILE A 117 -17.33 -1.65 -0.12
N VAL A 118 -17.79 -2.06 1.06
CA VAL A 118 -19.18 -1.92 1.47
C VAL A 118 -19.34 -0.65 2.29
N LEU A 119 -20.27 0.19 1.89
CA LEU A 119 -20.59 1.40 2.65
C LEU A 119 -21.54 1.04 3.80
N ASP A 120 -21.08 1.23 5.04
CA ASP A 120 -21.93 1.09 6.21
C ASP A 120 -22.86 2.31 6.30
N PRO A 121 -24.19 2.13 6.28
CA PRO A 121 -25.14 3.25 6.37
C PRO A 121 -25.08 3.98 7.72
N ASN A 122 -24.44 3.44 8.73
CA ASN A 122 -24.25 4.09 10.03
C ASN A 122 -22.97 4.92 10.11
N LEU A 123 -22.09 4.82 9.10
CA LEU A 123 -20.88 5.64 8.96
C LEU A 123 -21.09 6.77 7.96
N ALA A 124 -20.10 7.63 7.86
CA ALA A 124 -20.13 8.70 6.86
C ALA A 124 -20.18 8.12 5.45
N THR A 125 -20.95 8.73 4.56
CA THR A 125 -21.06 8.31 3.16
C THR A 125 -19.69 8.27 2.51
N CYS A 126 -19.35 7.17 1.86
CA CYS A 126 -18.05 6.90 1.22
C CYS A 126 -16.88 6.67 2.20
N TYR A 127 -17.15 6.35 3.44
CA TYR A 127 -16.11 5.98 4.41
C TYR A 127 -15.94 4.46 4.46
N HIS A 128 -14.69 4.01 4.37
CA HIS A 128 -14.29 2.62 4.51
C HIS A 128 -12.99 2.53 5.30
N GLY A 129 -12.94 2.79 6.55
CA GLY A 129 -11.78 2.69 7.41
C GLY A 129 -10.46 3.20 6.76
N ASP A 130 -9.87 4.22 7.28
CA ASP A 130 -8.64 4.85 6.78
C ASP A 130 -7.46 4.69 7.76
N TYR A 131 -7.63 3.78 8.74
CA TYR A 131 -6.63 3.49 9.77
C TYR A 131 -5.83 2.20 9.47
N ASP A 132 -5.61 1.92 8.18
CA ASP A 132 -4.72 0.84 7.79
C ASP A 132 -3.30 1.18 8.24
N THR A 133 -2.59 0.19 8.73
CA THR A 133 -1.26 0.42 9.28
C THR A 133 -0.36 -0.78 9.06
N GLN A 134 0.93 -0.55 9.16
CA GLN A 134 1.91 -1.63 9.16
C GLN A 134 3.08 -1.34 10.10
N THR A 135 3.69 -2.40 10.55
CA THR A 135 4.95 -2.38 11.28
C THR A 135 5.87 -3.46 10.75
N GLN A 136 7.14 -3.46 11.15
CA GLN A 136 8.04 -4.50 10.69
C GLN A 136 9.06 -4.93 11.74
N THR A 137 9.43 -6.20 11.65
CA THR A 137 10.60 -6.79 12.30
C THR A 137 11.79 -6.81 11.32
N ALA A 138 12.89 -7.45 11.69
CA ALA A 138 14.00 -7.66 10.77
C ALA A 138 13.68 -8.61 9.60
N SER A 139 12.65 -9.45 9.73
CA SER A 139 12.34 -10.53 8.78
C SER A 139 10.99 -10.43 8.10
N ALA A 140 10.06 -9.61 8.60
CA ALA A 140 8.73 -9.46 8.02
C ALA A 140 8.13 -8.09 8.31
N ALA A 141 7.40 -7.53 7.34
CA ALA A 141 6.42 -6.49 7.58
C ALA A 141 5.09 -7.14 7.95
N VAL A 142 4.46 -6.66 9.01
CA VAL A 142 3.12 -7.06 9.46
C VAL A 142 2.17 -5.94 9.07
N ILE A 143 1.16 -6.27 8.31
CA ILE A 143 0.21 -5.35 7.72
C ILE A 143 -1.15 -5.61 8.32
N VAL A 144 -1.90 -4.54 8.61
CA VAL A 144 -3.26 -4.60 9.15
C VAL A 144 -4.14 -3.66 8.34
N TRP A 145 -5.27 -4.17 7.84
CA TRP A 145 -6.19 -3.40 7.00
C TRP A 145 -7.65 -3.76 7.28
N SER A 146 -8.57 -2.90 6.83
CA SER A 146 -10.02 -3.16 6.85
C SER A 146 -10.40 -4.00 5.63
N ASP A 147 -11.28 -5.00 5.82
CA ASP A 147 -11.67 -5.91 4.75
C ASP A 147 -13.14 -6.33 4.89
N ASP A 148 -13.89 -6.16 3.82
CA ASP A 148 -15.33 -6.43 3.78
C ASP A 148 -15.69 -7.79 3.17
N ARG A 149 -14.70 -8.67 2.89
CA ARG A 149 -14.97 -9.98 2.27
C ARG A 149 -15.94 -10.84 3.07
N GLY A 150 -15.96 -10.72 4.39
CA GLY A 150 -16.89 -11.41 5.28
C GLY A 150 -18.34 -10.95 5.15
N THR A 151 -18.60 -9.77 4.56
CA THR A 151 -19.96 -9.23 4.42
C THR A 151 -20.77 -9.90 3.33
N GLU A 152 -20.15 -10.50 2.32
CA GLU A 152 -20.80 -11.15 1.18
C GLU A 152 -21.62 -12.38 1.60
N GLY A 153 -21.34 -13.00 2.75
CA GLY A 153 -22.09 -14.10 3.35
C GLY A 153 -23.25 -13.69 4.25
N GLY A 154 -23.59 -12.39 4.30
CA GLY A 154 -24.63 -11.84 5.19
C GLY A 154 -24.11 -11.38 6.55
N GLY A 155 -22.81 -11.26 6.72
CA GLY A 155 -22.16 -10.55 7.83
C GLY A 155 -22.40 -9.04 7.70
N ASN A 156 -22.45 -8.33 8.83
CA ASN A 156 -22.81 -6.91 8.86
C ASN A 156 -21.65 -5.97 9.16
N ASN A 157 -20.43 -6.48 9.28
CA ASN A 157 -19.30 -5.64 9.70
C ASN A 157 -18.07 -5.89 8.84
N PRO A 158 -17.35 -4.84 8.46
CA PRO A 158 -15.98 -4.98 8.01
C PRO A 158 -15.15 -5.61 9.14
N ASP A 159 -14.22 -6.47 8.77
CA ASP A 159 -13.29 -7.10 9.69
C ASP A 159 -11.91 -6.46 9.58
N VAL A 160 -11.11 -6.61 10.63
CA VAL A 160 -9.70 -6.27 10.60
C VAL A 160 -8.91 -7.52 10.22
N TRP A 161 -8.19 -7.44 9.12
CA TRP A 161 -7.33 -8.51 8.60
C TRP A 161 -5.86 -8.17 8.79
N THR A 162 -5.04 -9.20 8.84
CA THR A 162 -3.59 -9.07 8.95
C THR A 162 -2.90 -10.12 8.11
N ASP A 163 -1.77 -9.72 7.52
CA ASP A 163 -0.86 -10.62 6.82
C ASP A 163 0.57 -10.10 6.93
N THR A 164 1.53 -10.83 6.36
CA THR A 164 2.94 -10.50 6.42
C THR A 164 3.59 -10.50 5.04
N ILE A 165 4.45 -9.51 4.78
CA ILE A 165 5.41 -9.56 3.66
C ILE A 165 6.76 -10.00 4.23
N PRO A 166 7.33 -11.13 3.76
CA PRO A 166 8.70 -11.51 4.13
C PRO A 166 9.71 -10.45 3.68
N LEU A 167 10.57 -10.03 4.57
CA LEU A 167 11.65 -9.06 4.31
C LEU A 167 12.99 -9.79 4.19
N SER A 168 13.11 -10.71 3.21
CA SER A 168 14.37 -11.35 2.87
C SER A 168 14.75 -11.04 1.43
N THR A 169 16.04 -10.87 1.19
CA THR A 169 16.58 -10.70 -0.16
C THR A 169 16.55 -12.00 -0.97
N ASP A 170 16.26 -13.12 -0.34
CA ASP A 170 16.23 -14.45 -0.97
C ASP A 170 15.05 -14.62 -1.94
N PHE A 171 14.02 -13.81 -1.83
CA PHE A 171 12.89 -13.77 -2.78
C PHE A 171 13.25 -13.22 -4.17
N LEU A 172 14.43 -12.63 -4.34
CA LEU A 172 14.90 -12.15 -5.64
C LEU A 172 15.44 -13.28 -6.54
N VAL A 173 15.55 -14.48 -6.02
CA VAL A 173 15.89 -15.67 -6.82
C VAL A 173 14.59 -16.35 -7.25
N LEU A 174 14.01 -15.90 -8.35
CA LEU A 174 12.97 -16.67 -9.03
C LEU A 174 13.54 -18.06 -9.36
N PRO A 175 12.82 -19.16 -9.03
CA PRO A 175 13.26 -20.48 -9.49
C PRO A 175 13.35 -20.45 -11.02
N THR A 176 14.52 -20.76 -11.53
CA THR A 176 14.71 -20.98 -12.98
C THR A 176 13.70 -22.05 -13.42
N PRO A 177 12.86 -21.82 -14.45
CA PRO A 177 12.00 -22.87 -14.96
C PRO A 177 12.88 -24.08 -15.31
N ALA A 178 12.50 -25.25 -14.81
CA ALA A 178 13.14 -26.49 -15.22
C ALA A 178 12.98 -26.66 -16.74
N ALA A 179 14.11 -26.92 -17.42
CA ALA A 179 14.16 -27.16 -18.85
C ALA A 179 13.46 -28.47 -19.24
#